data_29b8dc4b5bbe91c3b61ed38dd9d26065
#
_entry.id   29b8dc4b5bbe91c3b61ed38dd9d26065
#
_cell.length_a   1.000
_cell.length_b   1.000
_cell.length_c   1.000
_cell.angle_alpha   90.00
_cell.angle_beta   90.00
_cell.angle_gamma   90.00
#
_symmetry.space_group_name_H-M   'P 1'
#
loop_
_entity.id
_entity.type
_entity.pdbx_description
1 polymer ?
#
loop_
_entity_poly.entity_id
_entity_poly.type
_entity_poly.pdbx_seq_one_letter_code
_entity_poly.pdbx_strand_id
1 'polypeptide(L)'
;MNIYDTNESVELYDNRGIEMARKCIRRAKRECALRYLILLLLFALGMVDKILFPQIEIKLSSYILLYVICMFSMMGFRIFHNGIVAKRMKDFTLQEKHDYNLVIYRENHNKKFFLKSITLLKMAKQDILMEKPLAAKQALSQIAVESMEKNVLKTYYFLLAAASFRAREDSWQIELEHCAAVPSKTVKLSDDELQEIFRSGDQTRLMDTVKTWEIMAEQDTKTEPYLNLWFGILMAATAIGYGIWTFVVGSSDSYYNFMLIGAT
;
A
#
# COMPACT_ATOMS: atom_id res chain seq x y z
N MET A 1 6.52 -8.22 26.62
CA MET A 1 7.14 -6.91 26.33
C MET A 1 7.44 -6.88 24.84
N ASN A 2 6.85 -5.96 24.11
CA ASN A 2 6.78 -6.02 22.65
C ASN A 2 8.02 -5.30 22.09
N ILE A 3 8.98 -6.01 21.50
CA ILE A 3 10.26 -5.45 21.00
C ILE A 3 10.00 -4.34 19.95
N TYR A 4 8.84 -4.36 19.27
CA TYR A 4 8.47 -3.37 18.27
C TYR A 4 7.76 -2.14 18.85
N ASP A 5 7.22 -2.25 20.09
CA ASP A 5 6.54 -1.15 20.80
C ASP A 5 7.44 -0.43 21.81
N THR A 6 8.62 -0.97 22.11
CA THR A 6 9.56 -0.27 22.98
C THR A 6 10.11 0.94 22.27
N ASN A 7 9.88 2.12 22.87
CA ASN A 7 10.61 3.35 22.58
C ASN A 7 12.12 3.24 22.96
N GLU A 8 12.61 2.05 23.24
CA GLU A 8 14.04 1.84 23.27
C GLU A 8 14.54 2.18 21.87
N SER A 9 15.26 3.28 21.86
CA SER A 9 16.10 3.74 20.78
C SER A 9 17.03 2.60 20.37
N VAL A 10 16.51 1.63 19.59
CA VAL A 10 17.37 0.96 18.62
C VAL A 10 17.88 2.14 17.83
N GLU A 11 19.14 2.51 18.05
CA GLU A 11 19.85 3.51 17.23
C GLU A 11 19.71 2.97 15.80
N LEU A 12 18.66 3.44 15.16
CA LEU A 12 18.42 3.16 13.74
C LEU A 12 19.51 3.97 13.05
N TYR A 13 20.64 3.30 12.78
CA TYR A 13 21.67 3.84 11.92
C TYR A 13 21.00 4.33 10.65
N ASP A 14 21.09 5.63 10.39
CA ASP A 14 20.42 6.24 9.24
C ASP A 14 20.85 5.52 7.96
N ASN A 15 19.96 4.71 7.42
CA ASN A 15 20.19 3.99 6.16
C ASN A 15 19.15 4.41 5.12
N ARG A 16 19.38 4.00 3.85
CA ARG A 16 18.50 4.35 2.73
C ARG A 16 17.05 3.92 2.95
N GLY A 17 16.81 2.82 3.67
CA GLY A 17 15.47 2.32 3.98
C GLY A 17 14.71 3.28 4.89
N ILE A 18 15.32 3.72 5.97
CA ILE A 18 14.74 4.67 6.95
C ILE A 18 14.47 6.02 6.29
N GLU A 19 15.45 6.54 5.53
CA GLU A 19 15.28 7.81 4.83
C GLU A 19 14.11 7.76 3.84
N MET A 20 14.00 6.68 3.08
CA MET A 20 12.89 6.46 2.15
C MET A 20 11.55 6.37 2.87
N ALA A 21 11.46 5.62 3.98
CA ALA A 21 10.25 5.52 4.78
C ALA A 21 9.80 6.89 5.29
N ARG A 22 10.71 7.67 5.88
CA ARG A 22 10.42 9.03 6.34
C ARG A 22 9.96 9.97 5.22
N LYS A 23 10.53 9.83 3.99
CA LYS A 23 10.07 10.58 2.81
C LYS A 23 8.64 10.18 2.42
N CYS A 24 8.34 8.89 2.38
CA CYS A 24 6.99 8.38 2.07
C CYS A 24 5.96 8.87 3.08
N ILE A 25 6.27 8.84 4.38
CA ILE A 25 5.38 9.29 5.45
C ILE A 25 5.13 10.79 5.36
N ARG A 26 6.18 11.61 5.20
CA ARG A 26 6.05 13.06 5.03
C ARG A 26 5.19 13.40 3.82
N ARG A 27 5.36 12.68 2.72
CA ARG A 27 4.53 12.84 1.53
C ARG A 27 3.07 12.49 1.80
N ALA A 28 2.79 11.34 2.44
CA ALA A 28 1.43 10.95 2.78
C ALA A 28 0.72 11.99 3.67
N LYS A 29 1.44 12.59 4.63
CA LYS A 29 0.93 13.70 5.46
C LYS A 29 0.60 14.94 4.60
N ARG A 30 1.49 15.31 3.65
CA ARG A 30 1.25 16.43 2.72
C ARG A 30 0.06 16.18 1.78
N GLU A 31 -0.07 14.98 1.23
CA GLU A 31 -1.21 14.59 0.40
C GLU A 31 -2.53 14.70 1.17
N CYS A 32 -2.53 14.29 2.44
CA CYS A 32 -3.71 14.44 3.30
C CYS A 32 -4.06 15.92 3.51
N ALA A 33 -3.08 16.76 3.85
CA ALA A 33 -3.28 18.20 4.01
C ALA A 33 -3.77 18.87 2.71
N LEU A 34 -3.23 18.46 1.56
CA LEU A 34 -3.64 18.98 0.27
C LEU A 34 -5.09 18.63 -0.07
N ARG A 35 -5.57 17.44 0.30
CA ARG A 35 -6.99 17.07 0.12
C ARG A 35 -7.92 17.99 0.90
N TYR A 36 -7.60 18.28 2.16
CA TYR A 36 -8.39 19.22 2.96
C TYR A 36 -8.33 20.64 2.39
N LEU A 37 -7.16 21.08 1.90
CA LEU A 37 -7.00 22.38 1.27
C LEU A 37 -7.86 22.49 0.01
N ILE A 38 -7.85 21.48 -0.88
CA ILE A 38 -8.69 21.43 -2.08
C ILE A 38 -10.16 21.53 -1.71
N LEU A 39 -10.61 20.76 -0.72
CA LEU A 39 -11.99 20.79 -0.27
C LEU A 39 -12.40 22.17 0.27
N LEU A 40 -11.53 22.81 1.03
CA LEU A 40 -11.76 24.14 1.59
C LEU A 40 -11.77 25.21 0.48
N LEU A 41 -10.87 25.12 -0.51
CA LEU A 41 -10.86 26.02 -1.67
C LEU A 41 -12.12 25.89 -2.52
N LEU A 42 -12.61 24.66 -2.77
CA LEU A 42 -13.83 24.43 -3.52
C LEU A 42 -15.06 24.96 -2.77
N PHE A 43 -15.07 24.81 -1.45
CA PHE A 43 -16.11 25.41 -0.62
C PHE A 43 -16.07 26.95 -0.67
N ALA A 44 -14.89 27.54 -0.52
CA ALA A 44 -14.71 28.99 -0.62
C ALA A 44 -15.12 29.53 -2.01
N LEU A 45 -14.74 28.83 -3.10
CA LEU A 45 -15.16 29.18 -4.46
C LEU A 45 -16.67 29.15 -4.59
N GLY A 46 -17.36 28.13 -4.05
CA GLY A 46 -18.82 28.06 -4.06
C GLY A 46 -19.51 29.19 -3.29
N MET A 47 -18.88 29.68 -2.21
CA MET A 47 -19.38 30.84 -1.47
C MET A 47 -19.16 32.15 -2.24
N VAL A 48 -17.97 32.33 -2.82
CA VAL A 48 -17.62 33.52 -3.61
C VAL A 48 -18.48 33.61 -4.86
N ASP A 49 -18.74 32.49 -5.54
CA ASP A 49 -19.61 32.42 -6.69
C ASP A 49 -21.01 32.95 -6.39
N LYS A 50 -21.62 32.53 -5.30
CA LYS A 50 -22.93 33.02 -4.87
C LYS A 50 -22.97 34.51 -4.53
N ILE A 51 -21.85 35.07 -4.04
CA ILE A 51 -21.75 36.47 -3.62
C ILE A 51 -21.49 37.37 -4.82
N LEU A 52 -20.54 37.00 -5.67
CA LEU A 52 -20.08 37.86 -6.79
C LEU A 52 -20.89 37.67 -8.06
N PHE A 53 -21.44 36.50 -8.31
CA PHE A 53 -22.17 36.16 -9.53
C PHE A 53 -23.54 35.52 -9.22
N PRO A 54 -24.44 36.23 -8.56
CA PRO A 54 -25.74 35.67 -8.15
C PRO A 54 -26.63 35.28 -9.35
N GLN A 55 -26.29 35.76 -10.57
CA GLN A 55 -26.97 35.42 -11.80
C GLN A 55 -26.49 34.14 -12.47
N ILE A 56 -25.31 33.65 -12.08
CA ILE A 56 -24.70 32.42 -12.63
C ILE A 56 -24.96 31.27 -11.65
N GLU A 57 -25.91 30.42 -11.96
CA GLU A 57 -26.16 29.22 -11.16
C GLU A 57 -25.17 28.11 -11.51
N ILE A 58 -23.97 28.12 -10.94
CA ILE A 58 -23.11 26.94 -11.01
C ILE A 58 -23.74 25.87 -10.10
N LYS A 59 -24.16 24.77 -10.70
CA LYS A 59 -24.79 23.67 -9.96
C LYS A 59 -23.79 23.04 -9.00
N LEU A 60 -24.25 22.71 -7.79
CA LEU A 60 -23.44 22.00 -6.77
C LEU A 60 -22.77 20.74 -7.34
N SER A 61 -23.41 20.06 -8.31
CA SER A 61 -22.86 18.92 -9.04
C SER A 61 -21.52 19.21 -9.74
N SER A 62 -21.30 20.44 -10.23
CA SER A 62 -20.05 20.85 -10.91
C SER A 62 -18.89 20.88 -9.92
N TYR A 63 -19.10 21.40 -8.71
CA TYR A 63 -18.06 21.40 -7.67
C TYR A 63 -17.74 19.98 -7.19
N ILE A 64 -18.76 19.13 -7.06
CA ILE A 64 -18.59 17.72 -6.69
C ILE A 64 -17.77 17.02 -7.79
N LEU A 65 -18.11 17.21 -9.05
CA LEU A 65 -17.37 16.60 -10.16
C LEU A 65 -15.91 17.06 -10.17
N LEU A 66 -15.64 18.35 -10.02
CA LEU A 66 -14.29 18.89 -9.94
C LEU A 66 -13.50 18.29 -8.79
N TYR A 67 -14.12 18.14 -7.63
CA TYR A 67 -13.51 17.47 -6.46
C TYR A 67 -13.14 16.03 -6.80
N VAL A 68 -14.06 15.27 -7.40
CA VAL A 68 -13.83 13.87 -7.80
C VAL A 68 -12.67 13.78 -8.77
N ILE A 69 -12.60 14.62 -9.81
CA ILE A 69 -11.49 14.64 -10.78
C ILE A 69 -10.15 14.94 -10.08
N CYS A 70 -10.12 15.93 -9.17
CA CYS A 70 -8.92 16.23 -8.40
C CYS A 70 -8.47 15.03 -7.55
N MET A 71 -9.42 14.32 -6.93
CA MET A 71 -9.12 13.13 -6.12
C MET A 71 -8.54 11.99 -6.97
N PHE A 72 -9.09 11.73 -8.17
CA PHE A 72 -8.55 10.74 -9.09
C PHE A 72 -7.14 11.12 -9.59
N SER A 73 -6.90 12.40 -9.91
CA SER A 73 -5.57 12.90 -10.26
C SER A 73 -4.55 12.61 -9.16
N MET A 74 -4.90 12.93 -7.90
CA MET A 74 -4.04 12.65 -6.74
C MET A 74 -3.79 11.14 -6.57
N MET A 75 -4.80 10.30 -6.84
CA MET A 75 -4.65 8.85 -6.80
C MET A 75 -3.66 8.36 -7.86
N GLY A 76 -3.77 8.85 -9.10
CA GLY A 76 -2.84 8.53 -10.19
C GLY A 76 -1.39 8.88 -9.83
N PHE A 77 -1.15 10.09 -9.32
CA PHE A 77 0.18 10.51 -8.84
C PHE A 77 0.68 9.66 -7.68
N ARG A 78 -0.19 9.23 -6.78
CA ARG A 78 0.18 8.33 -5.67
C ARG A 78 0.62 6.96 -6.18
N ILE A 79 -0.14 6.36 -7.12
CA ILE A 79 0.20 5.07 -7.71
C ILE A 79 1.55 5.17 -8.44
N PHE A 80 1.75 6.21 -9.25
CA PHE A 80 3.02 6.47 -9.92
C PHE A 80 4.19 6.55 -8.93
N HIS A 81 4.03 7.33 -7.85
CA HIS A 81 5.08 7.44 -6.85
C HIS A 81 5.39 6.12 -6.15
N ASN A 82 4.36 5.34 -5.80
CA ASN A 82 4.54 4.03 -5.19
C ASN A 82 5.33 3.10 -6.13
N GLY A 83 5.09 3.18 -7.45
CA GLY A 83 5.87 2.47 -8.45
C GLY A 83 7.36 2.86 -8.44
N ILE A 84 7.67 4.16 -8.32
CA ILE A 84 9.06 4.64 -8.19
C ILE A 84 9.70 4.10 -6.90
N VAL A 85 8.99 4.16 -5.78
CA VAL A 85 9.49 3.63 -4.50
C VAL A 85 9.76 2.14 -4.61
N ALA A 86 8.83 1.37 -5.16
CA ALA A 86 8.98 -0.07 -5.37
C ALA A 86 10.19 -0.39 -6.27
N LYS A 87 10.41 0.38 -7.34
CA LYS A 87 11.58 0.22 -8.22
C LYS A 87 12.88 0.47 -7.46
N ARG A 88 12.96 1.53 -6.65
CA ARG A 88 14.16 1.83 -5.83
C ARG A 88 14.41 0.81 -4.74
N MET A 89 13.33 0.26 -4.15
CA MET A 89 13.46 -0.77 -3.12
C MET A 89 14.02 -2.11 -3.64
N LYS A 90 14.03 -2.34 -4.96
CA LYS A 90 14.67 -3.55 -5.52
C LYS A 90 16.16 -3.60 -5.21
N ASP A 91 16.82 -2.45 -5.19
CA ASP A 91 18.27 -2.31 -4.95
C ASP A 91 18.63 -2.24 -3.45
N PHE A 92 17.63 -2.33 -2.56
CA PHE A 92 17.84 -2.30 -1.12
C PHE A 92 18.26 -3.66 -0.60
N THR A 93 19.18 -3.65 0.36
CA THR A 93 19.51 -4.85 1.15
C THR A 93 18.31 -5.34 1.94
N LEU A 94 18.36 -6.57 2.46
CA LEU A 94 17.29 -7.11 3.30
C LEU A 94 17.10 -6.27 4.57
N GLN A 95 18.19 -5.81 5.18
CA GLN A 95 18.16 -4.95 6.36
C GLN A 95 17.50 -3.60 6.03
N GLU A 96 17.84 -2.95 4.93
CA GLU A 96 17.24 -1.68 4.51
C GLU A 96 15.73 -1.83 4.24
N LYS A 97 15.30 -2.96 3.66
CA LYS A 97 13.87 -3.29 3.46
C LYS A 97 13.16 -3.50 4.79
N HIS A 98 13.78 -4.21 5.72
CA HIS A 98 13.25 -4.43 7.05
C HIS A 98 13.08 -3.10 7.80
N ASP A 99 14.11 -2.26 7.83
CA ASP A 99 14.10 -0.97 8.52
C ASP A 99 13.08 0.00 7.90
N TYR A 100 12.92 -0.02 6.56
CA TYR A 100 11.84 0.68 5.89
C TYR A 100 10.47 0.26 6.42
N ASN A 101 10.19 -1.04 6.48
CA ASN A 101 8.92 -1.57 6.96
C ASN A 101 8.71 -1.28 8.45
N LEU A 102 9.76 -1.35 9.26
CA LEU A 102 9.72 -1.03 10.69
C LEU A 102 9.31 0.43 10.94
N VAL A 103 9.90 1.37 10.19
CA VAL A 103 9.53 2.80 10.30
C VAL A 103 8.08 3.00 9.84
N ILE A 104 7.67 2.38 8.73
CA ILE A 104 6.26 2.44 8.25
C ILE A 104 5.31 1.87 9.31
N TYR A 105 5.66 0.74 9.94
CA TYR A 105 4.86 0.13 11.00
C TYR A 105 4.68 1.07 12.19
N ARG A 106 5.77 1.62 12.72
CA ARG A 106 5.78 2.53 13.88
C ARG A 106 4.96 3.80 13.63
N GLU A 107 5.17 4.44 12.49
CA GLU A 107 4.50 5.70 12.14
C GLU A 107 3.03 5.52 11.74
N ASN A 108 2.62 4.32 11.33
CA ASN A 108 1.24 4.00 10.97
C ASN A 108 0.45 3.33 12.10
N HIS A 109 0.90 3.43 13.34
CA HIS A 109 0.30 2.76 14.50
C HIS A 109 -1.24 2.99 14.62
N ASN A 110 -1.76 4.10 14.12
CA ASN A 110 -3.18 4.46 14.14
C ASN A 110 -3.93 4.15 12.82
N LYS A 111 -3.30 3.49 11.84
CA LYS A 111 -3.94 3.22 10.54
C LYS A 111 -4.43 1.78 10.43
N LYS A 112 -5.44 1.62 9.56
CA LYS A 112 -6.19 0.39 9.29
C LYS A 112 -5.39 -0.89 9.50
N PHE A 113 -5.95 -1.80 10.27
CA PHE A 113 -5.47 -3.13 10.62
C PHE A 113 -4.82 -3.90 9.45
N PHE A 114 -5.41 -3.86 8.25
CA PHE A 114 -4.91 -4.55 7.06
C PHE A 114 -3.48 -4.12 6.65
N LEU A 115 -3.19 -2.81 6.63
CA LEU A 115 -1.85 -2.31 6.29
C LEU A 115 -0.81 -2.68 7.34
N LYS A 116 -1.23 -2.78 8.60
CA LYS A 116 -0.37 -3.21 9.71
C LYS A 116 0.04 -4.67 9.54
N SER A 117 -0.91 -5.55 9.24
CA SER A 117 -0.68 -6.98 9.04
C SER A 117 0.26 -7.25 7.86
N ILE A 118 0.03 -6.59 6.71
CA ILE A 118 0.92 -6.73 5.55
C ILE A 118 2.35 -6.27 5.86
N THR A 119 2.51 -5.18 6.60
CA THR A 119 3.82 -4.68 6.97
C THR A 119 4.56 -5.67 7.89
N LEU A 120 3.85 -6.27 8.85
CA LEU A 120 4.39 -7.30 9.73
C LEU A 120 4.76 -8.57 8.95
N LEU A 121 3.94 -9.00 7.98
CA LEU A 121 4.29 -10.13 7.10
C LEU A 121 5.56 -9.86 6.28
N LYS A 122 5.72 -8.63 5.76
CA LYS A 122 6.94 -8.23 5.04
C LYS A 122 8.17 -8.25 5.97
N MET A 123 8.04 -7.77 7.19
CA MET A 123 9.12 -7.82 8.18
C MET A 123 9.47 -9.26 8.53
N ALA A 124 8.48 -10.10 8.84
CA ALA A 124 8.71 -11.51 9.13
C ALA A 124 9.41 -12.25 7.98
N LYS A 125 8.99 -12.01 6.73
CA LYS A 125 9.67 -12.53 5.54
C LYS A 125 11.15 -12.13 5.52
N GLN A 126 11.45 -10.87 5.78
CA GLN A 126 12.81 -10.35 5.79
C GLN A 126 13.64 -10.94 6.94
N ASP A 127 13.04 -11.09 8.12
CA ASP A 127 13.69 -11.71 9.26
C ASP A 127 14.03 -13.18 9.01
N ILE A 128 13.14 -13.96 8.36
CA ILE A 128 13.45 -15.32 7.95
C ILE A 128 14.66 -15.33 6.99
N LEU A 129 14.65 -14.45 5.99
CA LEU A 129 15.73 -14.33 5.00
C LEU A 129 17.05 -13.84 5.61
N MET A 130 17.02 -13.12 6.73
CA MET A 130 18.18 -12.70 7.52
C MET A 130 18.58 -13.70 8.60
N GLU A 131 18.02 -14.91 8.59
CA GLU A 131 18.29 -15.97 9.57
C GLU A 131 17.92 -15.60 11.02
N LYS A 132 16.85 -14.79 11.19
CA LYS A 132 16.30 -14.38 12.48
C LYS A 132 14.89 -14.97 12.71
N PRO A 133 14.72 -16.29 12.79
CA PRO A 133 13.39 -16.91 12.83
C PRO A 133 12.57 -16.52 14.05
N LEU A 134 13.20 -16.29 15.21
CA LEU A 134 12.49 -15.86 16.42
C LEU A 134 11.91 -14.45 16.29
N ALA A 135 12.65 -13.53 15.64
CA ALA A 135 12.14 -12.19 15.34
C ALA A 135 10.95 -12.26 14.38
N ALA A 136 11.04 -13.13 13.36
CA ALA A 136 9.92 -13.36 12.44
C ALA A 136 8.67 -13.87 13.17
N LYS A 137 8.80 -14.85 14.06
CA LYS A 137 7.68 -15.35 14.88
C LYS A 137 7.08 -14.26 15.75
N GLN A 138 7.92 -13.42 16.34
CA GLN A 138 7.46 -12.30 17.14
C GLN A 138 6.70 -11.25 16.31
N ALA A 139 7.14 -10.96 15.09
CA ALA A 139 6.39 -10.10 14.18
C ALA A 139 5.03 -10.70 13.82
N LEU A 140 4.98 -12.00 13.53
CA LEU A 140 3.76 -12.73 13.18
C LEU A 140 2.77 -12.80 14.36
N SER A 141 3.25 -13.01 15.60
CA SER A 141 2.38 -13.07 16.79
C SER A 141 1.60 -11.79 17.08
N GLN A 142 1.98 -10.66 16.48
CA GLN A 142 1.26 -9.39 16.60
C GLN A 142 0.09 -9.25 15.64
N ILE A 143 -0.12 -10.23 14.76
CA ILE A 143 -1.17 -10.19 13.75
C ILE A 143 -2.42 -10.86 14.31
N ALA A 144 -3.54 -10.14 14.35
CA ALA A 144 -4.83 -10.74 14.70
C ALA A 144 -5.38 -11.52 13.51
N VAL A 145 -5.37 -12.83 13.62
CA VAL A 145 -5.66 -13.79 12.54
C VAL A 145 -7.13 -13.76 12.13
N GLU A 146 -8.05 -13.51 13.08
CA GLU A 146 -9.52 -13.61 12.89
C GLU A 146 -10.07 -12.65 11.85
N SER A 147 -9.36 -11.56 11.57
CA SER A 147 -9.80 -10.51 10.64
C SER A 147 -9.05 -10.52 9.30
N MET A 148 -8.27 -11.57 9.02
CA MET A 148 -7.47 -11.65 7.80
C MET A 148 -8.26 -12.16 6.60
N GLU A 149 -7.96 -11.60 5.42
CA GLU A 149 -8.40 -12.18 4.15
C GLU A 149 -7.68 -13.51 3.87
N LYS A 150 -8.36 -14.45 3.20
CA LYS A 150 -7.84 -15.81 2.95
C LYS A 150 -6.44 -15.84 2.32
N ASN A 151 -6.18 -14.97 1.33
CA ASN A 151 -4.87 -14.96 0.68
C ASN A 151 -3.74 -14.46 1.60
N VAL A 152 -4.05 -13.51 2.47
CA VAL A 152 -3.12 -12.99 3.48
C VAL A 152 -2.91 -14.03 4.57
N LEU A 153 -3.97 -14.76 4.94
CA LEU A 153 -3.95 -15.83 5.92
C LEU A 153 -3.05 -17.00 5.47
N LYS A 154 -3.12 -17.41 4.20
CA LYS A 154 -2.21 -18.44 3.65
C LYS A 154 -0.75 -18.01 3.75
N THR A 155 -0.45 -16.76 3.42
CA THR A 155 0.90 -16.20 3.57
C THR A 155 1.37 -16.19 5.02
N TYR A 156 0.47 -15.85 5.95
CA TYR A 156 0.76 -15.87 7.38
C TYR A 156 1.19 -17.27 7.85
N TYR A 157 0.38 -18.29 7.57
CA TYR A 157 0.70 -19.67 7.97
C TYR A 157 1.96 -20.21 7.32
N PHE A 158 2.19 -19.90 6.03
CA PHE A 158 3.43 -20.28 5.35
C PHE A 158 4.67 -19.66 6.02
N LEU A 159 4.64 -18.34 6.30
CA LEU A 159 5.78 -17.67 6.94
C LEU A 159 5.96 -18.17 8.40
N LEU A 160 4.88 -18.47 9.09
CA LEU A 160 4.95 -19.04 10.45
C LEU A 160 5.58 -20.42 10.41
N ALA A 161 5.16 -21.31 9.50
CA ALA A 161 5.76 -22.62 9.30
C ALA A 161 7.25 -22.51 8.93
N ALA A 162 7.61 -21.59 8.02
CA ALA A 162 9.00 -21.37 7.65
C ALA A 162 9.86 -20.86 8.82
N ALA A 163 9.32 -19.96 9.65
CA ALA A 163 10.01 -19.47 10.84
C ALA A 163 10.19 -20.58 11.89
N SER A 164 9.15 -21.37 12.17
CA SER A 164 9.21 -22.50 13.12
C SER A 164 10.18 -23.58 12.65
N PHE A 165 10.16 -23.91 11.36
CA PHE A 165 11.11 -24.86 10.78
C PHE A 165 12.56 -24.38 10.93
N ARG A 166 12.82 -23.11 10.66
CA ARG A 166 14.16 -22.50 10.84
C ARG A 166 14.56 -22.40 12.32
N ALA A 167 13.60 -22.25 13.24
CA ALA A 167 13.82 -22.27 14.67
C ALA A 167 14.01 -23.71 15.21
N ARG A 168 13.86 -24.75 14.38
CA ARG A 168 13.89 -26.17 14.75
C ARG A 168 12.79 -26.55 15.75
N GLU A 169 11.60 -25.99 15.59
CA GLU A 169 10.42 -26.29 16.40
C GLU A 169 9.50 -27.21 15.60
N ASP A 170 8.92 -28.22 16.24
CA ASP A 170 8.04 -29.20 15.58
C ASP A 170 6.68 -28.63 15.17
N SER A 171 6.32 -27.45 15.67
CA SER A 171 5.06 -26.78 15.34
C SER A 171 4.88 -26.45 13.85
N TRP A 172 5.97 -26.42 13.06
CA TRP A 172 5.90 -26.13 11.63
C TRP A 172 4.96 -27.06 10.85
N GLN A 173 4.77 -28.31 11.31
CA GLN A 173 3.89 -29.28 10.65
C GLN A 173 2.42 -28.83 10.75
N ILE A 174 1.98 -28.44 11.95
CA ILE A 174 0.62 -27.95 12.21
C ILE A 174 0.37 -26.65 11.44
N GLU A 175 1.35 -25.76 11.42
CA GLU A 175 1.27 -24.49 10.73
C GLU A 175 1.18 -24.67 9.20
N LEU A 176 1.89 -25.68 8.66
CA LEU A 176 1.83 -26.05 7.26
C LEU A 176 0.49 -26.69 6.87
N GLU A 177 -0.09 -27.50 7.76
CA GLU A 177 -1.44 -28.03 7.59
C GLU A 177 -2.49 -26.91 7.54
N HIS A 178 -2.37 -25.93 8.43
CA HIS A 178 -3.22 -24.74 8.38
C HIS A 178 -3.03 -23.95 7.08
N CYS A 179 -1.79 -23.84 6.59
CA CYS A 179 -1.51 -23.23 5.29
C CYS A 179 -2.22 -23.94 4.14
N ALA A 180 -2.17 -25.28 4.11
CA ALA A 180 -2.83 -26.11 3.09
C ALA A 180 -4.36 -26.00 3.17
N ALA A 181 -4.92 -25.89 4.37
CA ALA A 181 -6.37 -25.75 4.57
C ALA A 181 -6.94 -24.43 4.02
N VAL A 182 -6.10 -23.41 3.78
CA VAL A 182 -6.55 -22.11 3.24
C VAL A 182 -6.49 -22.11 1.72
N PRO A 183 -7.63 -22.12 1.01
CA PRO A 183 -7.64 -22.04 -0.45
C PRO A 183 -7.14 -20.67 -0.92
N SER A 184 -6.16 -20.68 -1.83
CA SER A 184 -5.63 -19.45 -2.43
C SER A 184 -5.45 -19.63 -3.92
N LYS A 185 -5.92 -18.64 -4.70
CA LYS A 185 -5.73 -18.60 -6.17
C LYS A 185 -4.41 -17.92 -6.58
N THR A 186 -3.73 -17.29 -5.65
CA THR A 186 -2.54 -16.44 -5.91
C THR A 186 -1.23 -17.16 -5.71
N VAL A 187 -1.23 -18.29 -5.02
CA VAL A 187 -0.01 -19.08 -4.77
C VAL A 187 0.22 -20.03 -5.93
N LYS A 188 1.39 -19.92 -6.56
CA LYS A 188 1.77 -20.73 -7.74
C LYS A 188 2.22 -22.15 -7.38
N LEU A 189 2.63 -22.38 -6.13
CA LEU A 189 3.05 -23.70 -5.63
C LEU A 189 1.85 -24.47 -5.13
N SER A 190 1.80 -25.76 -5.47
CA SER A 190 0.81 -26.69 -4.91
C SER A 190 1.11 -26.97 -3.43
N ASP A 191 0.09 -27.41 -2.70
CA ASP A 191 0.27 -27.75 -1.27
C ASP A 191 1.20 -28.97 -1.11
N ASP A 192 1.21 -29.91 -2.08
CA ASP A 192 2.11 -31.06 -2.11
C ASP A 192 3.58 -30.64 -2.29
N GLU A 193 3.84 -29.69 -3.22
CA GLU A 193 5.19 -29.13 -3.41
C GLU A 193 5.70 -28.42 -2.15
N LEU A 194 4.82 -27.67 -1.46
CA LEU A 194 5.18 -27.04 -0.20
C LEU A 194 5.53 -28.09 0.87
N GLN A 195 4.72 -29.13 1.01
CA GLN A 195 5.01 -30.20 1.96
C GLN A 195 6.34 -30.91 1.65
N GLU A 196 6.63 -31.15 0.36
CA GLU A 196 7.89 -31.76 -0.05
C GLU A 196 9.11 -30.90 0.33
N ILE A 197 9.04 -29.57 0.16
CA ILE A 197 10.12 -28.64 0.53
C ILE A 197 10.45 -28.77 2.01
N PHE A 198 9.45 -28.81 2.87
CA PHE A 198 9.66 -28.93 4.33
C PHE A 198 10.14 -30.34 4.70
N ARG A 199 9.58 -31.41 4.13
CA ARG A 199 9.96 -32.80 4.42
C ARG A 199 11.39 -33.13 3.95
N SER A 200 11.82 -32.58 2.83
CA SER A 200 13.20 -32.77 2.33
C SER A 200 14.26 -32.16 3.22
N GLY A 201 13.89 -31.20 4.07
CA GLY A 201 14.84 -30.47 4.90
C GLY A 201 15.77 -29.52 4.12
N ASP A 202 15.50 -29.33 2.81
CA ASP A 202 16.32 -28.47 1.95
C ASP A 202 16.12 -26.99 2.30
N GLN A 203 17.04 -26.52 3.11
CA GLN A 203 17.08 -25.11 3.56
C GLN A 203 17.18 -24.12 2.38
N THR A 204 17.93 -24.48 1.35
CA THR A 204 18.13 -23.60 0.19
C THR A 204 16.85 -23.44 -0.59
N ARG A 205 16.17 -24.56 -0.89
CA ARG A 205 14.87 -24.55 -1.57
C ARG A 205 13.79 -23.82 -0.77
N LEU A 206 13.79 -23.99 0.57
CA LEU A 206 12.87 -23.24 1.45
C LEU A 206 13.14 -21.74 1.38
N MET A 207 14.41 -21.31 1.47
CA MET A 207 14.76 -19.89 1.44
C MET A 207 14.43 -19.25 0.09
N ASP A 208 14.65 -19.96 -1.02
CA ASP A 208 14.27 -19.49 -2.36
C ASP A 208 12.74 -19.37 -2.47
N THR A 209 12.00 -20.31 -1.89
CA THR A 209 10.53 -20.25 -1.82
C THR A 209 10.08 -19.04 -1.01
N VAL A 210 10.63 -18.81 0.17
CA VAL A 210 10.34 -17.61 0.97
C VAL A 210 10.66 -16.34 0.20
N LYS A 211 11.80 -16.28 -0.50
CA LYS A 211 12.22 -15.13 -1.29
C LYS A 211 11.25 -14.82 -2.43
N THR A 212 10.79 -15.83 -3.14
CA THR A 212 9.88 -15.70 -4.29
C THR A 212 8.42 -15.58 -3.88
N TRP A 213 8.06 -15.89 -2.63
CA TRP A 213 6.70 -15.80 -2.13
C TRP A 213 6.20 -14.36 -2.17
N GLU A 214 5.18 -14.10 -2.99
CA GLU A 214 4.60 -12.78 -3.16
C GLU A 214 3.61 -12.47 -2.03
N ILE A 215 3.79 -11.36 -1.34
CA ILE A 215 2.78 -10.81 -0.42
C ILE A 215 1.85 -9.92 -1.24
N MET A 216 0.53 -10.10 -1.13
CA MET A 216 -0.50 -9.49 -2.01
C MET A 216 -0.29 -8.00 -2.32
N ALA A 217 0.21 -7.21 -1.37
CA ALA A 217 0.49 -5.79 -1.59
C ALA A 217 1.67 -5.52 -2.54
N GLU A 218 2.43 -6.53 -2.95
CA GLU A 218 3.50 -6.39 -3.94
C GLU A 218 2.96 -6.48 -5.38
N GLN A 219 1.77 -7.06 -5.59
CA GLN A 219 1.17 -7.18 -6.92
C GLN A 219 0.66 -5.83 -7.45
N ASP A 220 0.17 -4.94 -6.58
CA ASP A 220 -0.33 -3.62 -6.96
C ASP A 220 0.77 -2.68 -7.52
N THR A 221 2.04 -3.06 -7.36
CA THR A 221 3.17 -2.24 -7.82
C THR A 221 3.70 -2.63 -9.21
N LYS A 222 3.13 -3.67 -9.84
CA LYS A 222 3.55 -4.16 -11.17
C LYS A 222 3.00 -3.32 -12.33
N THR A 223 2.04 -2.41 -12.08
CA THR A 223 1.57 -1.46 -13.09
C THR A 223 2.72 -0.56 -13.55
N GLU A 224 2.88 -0.43 -14.86
CA GLU A 224 3.93 0.42 -15.41
C GLU A 224 3.81 1.85 -14.86
N PRO A 225 4.83 2.37 -14.16
CA PRO A 225 4.74 3.65 -13.47
C PRO A 225 4.45 4.81 -14.42
N TYR A 226 4.83 4.67 -15.70
CA TYR A 226 4.58 5.69 -16.73
C TYR A 226 3.10 5.78 -17.12
N LEU A 227 2.38 4.66 -17.22
CA LEU A 227 0.94 4.65 -17.52
C LEU A 227 0.16 5.41 -16.44
N ASN A 228 0.50 5.16 -15.17
CA ASN A 228 -0.11 5.83 -14.04
C ASN A 228 0.23 7.33 -13.97
N LEU A 229 1.43 7.73 -14.42
CA LEU A 229 1.82 9.13 -14.52
C LEU A 229 0.97 9.83 -15.59
N TRP A 230 0.86 9.25 -16.78
CA TRP A 230 0.05 9.81 -17.87
C TRP A 230 -1.42 9.92 -17.49
N PHE A 231 -1.96 8.88 -16.80
CA PHE A 231 -3.31 8.95 -16.26
C PHE A 231 -3.47 10.08 -15.25
N GLY A 232 -2.53 10.24 -14.31
CA GLY A 232 -2.53 11.35 -13.35
C GLY A 232 -2.46 12.72 -14.02
N ILE A 233 -1.62 12.89 -15.05
CA ILE A 233 -1.49 14.13 -15.82
C ILE A 233 -2.79 14.42 -16.60
N LEU A 234 -3.34 13.42 -17.28
CA LEU A 234 -4.59 13.55 -18.03
C LEU A 234 -5.74 13.99 -17.11
N MET A 235 -5.88 13.34 -15.96
CA MET A 235 -6.93 13.69 -15.00
C MET A 235 -6.71 15.08 -14.40
N ALA A 236 -5.47 15.50 -14.16
CA ALA A 236 -5.16 16.86 -13.70
C ALA A 236 -5.48 17.90 -14.78
N ALA A 237 -5.10 17.66 -16.04
CA ALA A 237 -5.42 18.54 -17.16
C ALA A 237 -6.95 18.67 -17.38
N THR A 238 -7.68 17.55 -17.25
CA THR A 238 -9.14 17.53 -17.33
C THR A 238 -9.77 18.33 -16.17
N ALA A 239 -9.24 18.20 -14.95
CA ALA A 239 -9.71 18.98 -13.80
C ALA A 239 -9.51 20.48 -14.00
N ILE A 240 -8.34 20.89 -14.51
CA ILE A 240 -8.02 22.30 -14.80
C ILE A 240 -8.91 22.81 -15.93
N GLY A 241 -9.01 22.06 -17.04
CA GLY A 241 -9.86 22.41 -18.19
C GLY A 241 -11.32 22.57 -17.80
N TYR A 242 -11.84 21.64 -16.99
CA TYR A 242 -13.21 21.71 -16.47
C TYR A 242 -13.41 22.92 -15.54
N GLY A 243 -12.43 23.20 -14.66
CA GLY A 243 -12.49 24.37 -13.79
C GLY A 243 -12.52 25.68 -14.59
N ILE A 244 -11.68 25.82 -15.63
CA ILE A 244 -11.67 26.98 -16.53
C ILE A 244 -13.01 27.06 -17.27
N TRP A 245 -13.49 25.93 -17.80
CA TRP A 245 -14.76 25.90 -18.54
C TRP A 245 -15.94 26.33 -17.69
N THR A 246 -16.07 25.80 -16.45
CA THR A 246 -17.15 26.19 -15.53
C THR A 246 -17.07 27.64 -15.10
N PHE A 247 -15.86 28.19 -15.00
CA PHE A 247 -15.65 29.61 -14.65
C PHE A 247 -15.94 30.55 -15.83
N VAL A 248 -15.53 30.19 -17.05
CA VAL A 248 -15.66 31.08 -18.25
C VAL A 248 -17.04 30.99 -18.87
N VAL A 249 -17.63 29.80 -18.96
CA VAL A 249 -18.88 29.57 -19.69
C VAL A 249 -20.11 29.65 -18.78
N GLY A 250 -19.97 29.39 -17.48
CA GLY A 250 -20.95 29.68 -16.44
C GLY A 250 -22.38 29.14 -16.63
N SER A 251 -22.61 28.29 -17.64
CA SER A 251 -23.94 27.90 -18.02
C SER A 251 -24.36 26.49 -17.59
N SER A 252 -25.66 26.33 -17.34
CA SER A 252 -26.28 25.04 -17.03
C SER A 252 -26.09 24.01 -18.16
N ASP A 253 -25.86 24.44 -19.38
CA ASP A 253 -25.71 23.60 -20.58
C ASP A 253 -24.31 22.97 -20.71
N SER A 254 -23.32 23.51 -19.97
CA SER A 254 -21.93 23.01 -19.99
C SER A 254 -21.83 21.57 -19.54
N TYR A 255 -22.69 21.13 -18.63
CA TYR A 255 -22.66 19.76 -18.09
C TYR A 255 -23.02 18.71 -19.14
N TYR A 256 -24.07 19.00 -19.98
CA TYR A 256 -24.50 18.11 -21.05
C TYR A 256 -23.46 18.02 -22.16
N ASN A 257 -22.85 19.14 -22.52
CA ASN A 257 -21.82 19.19 -23.56
C ASN A 257 -20.52 18.47 -23.11
N PHE A 258 -20.14 18.58 -21.85
CA PHE A 258 -18.97 17.86 -21.31
C PHE A 258 -19.17 16.34 -21.27
N MET A 259 -20.36 15.89 -20.88
CA MET A 259 -20.71 14.47 -20.90
C MET A 259 -20.76 13.88 -22.31
N LEU A 260 -21.17 14.67 -23.33
CA LEU A 260 -21.16 14.26 -24.71
C LEU A 260 -19.75 14.10 -25.29
N ILE A 261 -18.80 14.97 -24.92
CA ILE A 261 -17.38 14.88 -25.34
C ILE A 261 -16.67 13.70 -24.68
N GLY A 262 -17.03 13.35 -23.45
CA GLY A 262 -16.47 12.20 -22.73
C GLY A 262 -17.04 10.83 -23.16
N ALA A 263 -18.11 10.83 -23.97
CA ALA A 263 -18.77 9.61 -24.47
C ALA A 263 -18.44 9.30 -25.94
N THR A 264 -17.71 10.17 -26.64
CA THR A 264 -17.14 9.96 -27.99
C THR A 264 -15.64 9.66 -27.89
#